data_ae47569a01b37de08783ea068db84ed4
#
_entry.id   ae47569a01b37de08783ea068db84ed4
#
_cell.length_a   1.000
_cell.length_b   1.000
_cell.length_c   1.000
_cell.angle_alpha   90.00
_cell.angle_beta   90.00
_cell.angle_gamma   90.00
#
_symmetry.space_group_name_H-M   'P 1'
#
loop_
_entity.id
_entity.type
_entity.pdbx_description
1 polymer ?
#
loop_
_entity_poly.entity_id
_entity_poly.type
_entity_poly.pdbx_seq_one_letter_code
_entity_poly.pdbx_strand_id
1 'polypeptide(L)'
;KKGVKASDYRGKTLKFTVSGKVNAAKTGKYKITYTAKDAKGSKTKKSIIITVKDTKAPSISLKRKTLTYNKAVSKEKLVSAIKADVVAKDLGKKLVSKYVFVNTQEVQKAVTAMKNKKYGTYSVTVYAKDTAGNKSRKLKVKINFVNPNPGTDQPDQPEPDTPGVVTDSAITVQ
;
A
#
# COMPACT_ATOMS: atom_id res chain seq x y z
N LYS A 1 -1.76 -7.41 39.32
CA LYS A 1 -2.23 -8.59 40.13
C LYS A 1 -3.75 -8.73 40.13
N LYS A 2 -4.49 -7.84 39.46
CA LYS A 2 -5.97 -7.89 39.36
C LYS A 2 -6.40 -9.18 38.68
N GLY A 3 -7.36 -9.91 39.24
CA GLY A 3 -7.89 -11.16 38.67
C GLY A 3 -7.11 -12.45 39.01
N VAL A 4 -6.03 -12.38 39.79
CA VAL A 4 -5.31 -13.57 40.28
C VAL A 4 -5.57 -13.76 41.75
N LYS A 5 -6.05 -14.96 42.13
CA LYS A 5 -6.25 -15.38 43.53
C LYS A 5 -5.49 -16.66 43.79
N ALA A 6 -4.96 -16.84 44.96
CA ALA A 6 -4.40 -18.09 45.47
C ALA A 6 -5.08 -18.43 46.75
N SER A 7 -5.47 -19.71 46.94
CA SER A 7 -6.05 -20.19 48.18
C SER A 7 -5.48 -21.58 48.50
N ASP A 8 -5.50 -21.95 49.79
CA ASP A 8 -5.23 -23.32 50.23
C ASP A 8 -6.47 -24.22 50.03
N TYR A 9 -6.35 -25.48 50.41
CA TYR A 9 -7.40 -26.51 50.28
C TYR A 9 -8.66 -26.18 51.15
N ARG A 10 -8.51 -25.33 52.14
CA ARG A 10 -9.60 -24.86 53.02
C ARG A 10 -10.23 -23.51 52.54
N GLY A 11 -9.81 -23.00 51.38
CA GLY A 11 -10.26 -21.75 50.80
C GLY A 11 -9.64 -20.46 51.39
N LYS A 12 -8.65 -20.61 52.32
CA LYS A 12 -7.95 -19.46 52.90
C LYS A 12 -7.05 -18.81 51.83
N THR A 13 -7.17 -17.50 51.67
CA THR A 13 -6.37 -16.71 50.74
C THR A 13 -4.87 -16.78 51.08
N LEU A 14 -4.05 -17.08 50.10
CA LEU A 14 -2.61 -17.13 50.20
C LEU A 14 -1.95 -15.94 49.49
N LYS A 15 -0.86 -15.45 50.08
CA LYS A 15 0.04 -14.52 49.36
C LYS A 15 0.79 -15.24 48.27
N PHE A 16 1.02 -14.58 47.13
CA PHE A 16 1.80 -15.13 46.04
C PHE A 16 2.82 -14.13 45.53
N THR A 17 3.92 -14.64 45.01
CA THR A 17 4.95 -13.88 44.29
C THR A 17 4.74 -14.01 42.77
N VAL A 18 5.22 -13.01 42.03
CA VAL A 18 5.14 -12.96 40.58
C VAL A 18 6.55 -12.84 40.05
N SER A 19 6.92 -13.72 39.14
CA SER A 19 8.17 -13.67 38.39
C SER A 19 7.90 -13.58 36.87
N GLY A 20 8.84 -13.01 36.13
CA GLY A 20 8.69 -12.64 34.74
C GLY A 20 8.34 -11.17 34.57
N LYS A 21 8.67 -10.62 33.39
CA LYS A 21 8.44 -9.22 33.03
C LYS A 21 7.87 -9.13 31.62
N VAL A 22 6.85 -8.29 31.43
CA VAL A 22 6.30 -7.98 30.11
C VAL A 22 6.91 -6.68 29.62
N ASN A 23 7.47 -6.69 28.42
CA ASN A 23 7.85 -5.46 27.75
C ASN A 23 6.78 -5.11 26.71
N ALA A 24 5.90 -4.16 27.06
CA ALA A 24 4.81 -3.71 26.18
C ALA A 24 5.29 -2.99 24.90
N ALA A 25 6.52 -2.51 24.89
CA ALA A 25 7.11 -1.84 23.71
C ALA A 25 7.74 -2.83 22.69
N LYS A 26 7.83 -4.12 23.05
CA LYS A 26 8.41 -5.14 22.17
C LYS A 26 7.41 -6.28 21.97
N THR A 27 7.06 -6.53 20.72
CA THR A 27 6.21 -7.68 20.35
C THR A 27 6.85 -9.00 20.76
N GLY A 28 6.04 -9.95 21.21
CA GLY A 28 6.53 -11.25 21.64
C GLY A 28 5.61 -11.94 22.64
N LYS A 29 6.03 -13.13 23.06
CA LYS A 29 5.37 -13.93 24.10
C LYS A 29 6.18 -13.84 25.40
N TYR A 30 5.54 -13.45 26.49
CA TYR A 30 6.15 -13.27 27.80
C TYR A 30 5.53 -14.25 28.79
N LYS A 31 6.35 -15.07 29.43
CA LYS A 31 5.92 -16.00 30.47
C LYS A 31 5.92 -15.28 31.82
N ILE A 32 4.78 -15.26 32.49
CA ILE A 32 4.62 -14.79 33.86
C ILE A 32 4.28 -15.99 34.72
N THR A 33 5.03 -16.15 35.83
CA THR A 33 4.83 -17.26 36.77
C THR A 33 4.41 -16.71 38.13
N TYR A 34 3.32 -17.24 38.62
CA TYR A 34 2.79 -17.00 39.96
C TYR A 34 3.21 -18.16 40.85
N THR A 35 3.76 -17.87 42.01
CA THR A 35 4.15 -18.88 43.03
C THR A 35 3.48 -18.56 44.35
N ALA A 36 2.60 -19.44 44.80
CA ALA A 36 2.01 -19.37 46.13
C ALA A 36 2.72 -20.40 47.06
N LYS A 37 2.81 -20.03 48.34
CA LYS A 37 3.36 -20.91 49.40
C LYS A 37 2.33 -20.98 50.53
N ASP A 38 2.04 -22.21 50.95
CA ASP A 38 1.19 -22.47 52.11
C ASP A 38 1.93 -22.30 53.46
N ALA A 39 1.21 -22.45 54.58
CA ALA A 39 1.78 -22.36 55.92
C ALA A 39 2.81 -23.45 56.23
N LYS A 40 2.71 -24.62 55.54
CA LYS A 40 3.66 -25.76 55.68
C LYS A 40 4.88 -25.62 54.80
N GLY A 41 4.95 -24.56 53.97
CA GLY A 41 6.07 -24.34 53.09
C GLY A 41 5.92 -24.94 51.68
N SER A 42 4.86 -25.69 51.39
CA SER A 42 4.59 -26.25 50.06
C SER A 42 4.33 -25.16 49.05
N LYS A 43 4.90 -25.29 47.83
CA LYS A 43 4.85 -24.27 46.78
C LYS A 43 4.05 -24.76 45.59
N THR A 44 3.11 -23.96 45.11
CA THR A 44 2.38 -24.20 43.89
C THR A 44 2.74 -23.10 42.88
N LYS A 45 3.01 -23.48 41.63
CA LYS A 45 3.34 -22.57 40.54
C LYS A 45 2.31 -22.67 39.44
N LYS A 46 1.87 -21.49 38.91
CA LYS A 46 1.05 -21.37 37.70
C LYS A 46 1.64 -20.34 36.78
N SER A 47 1.79 -20.68 35.51
CA SER A 47 2.32 -19.75 34.51
C SER A 47 1.25 -19.40 33.50
N ILE A 48 1.30 -18.14 33.03
CA ILE A 48 0.51 -17.65 31.92
C ILE A 48 1.43 -17.07 30.85
N ILE A 49 1.00 -17.09 29.61
CA ILE A 49 1.69 -16.46 28.49
C ILE A 49 0.92 -15.18 28.12
N ILE A 50 1.60 -14.05 28.20
CA ILE A 50 1.10 -12.77 27.71
C ILE A 50 1.72 -12.51 26.35
N THR A 51 0.86 -12.28 25.33
CA THR A 51 1.31 -11.96 23.98
C THR A 51 1.18 -10.46 23.75
N VAL A 52 2.30 -9.78 23.47
CA VAL A 52 2.35 -8.40 23.00
C VAL A 52 2.37 -8.43 21.47
N LYS A 53 1.36 -7.82 20.85
CA LYS A 53 1.22 -7.73 19.40
C LYS A 53 1.34 -6.28 18.95
N ASP A 54 1.91 -6.08 17.78
CA ASP A 54 1.78 -4.81 17.08
C ASP A 54 0.41 -4.76 16.39
N THR A 55 -0.37 -3.74 16.70
CA THR A 55 -1.70 -3.49 16.12
C THR A 55 -1.76 -2.17 15.39
N LYS A 56 -0.63 -1.45 15.30
CA LYS A 56 -0.57 -0.13 14.69
C LYS A 56 -0.28 -0.26 13.19
N ALA A 57 -1.18 0.27 12.38
CA ALA A 57 -0.98 0.30 10.94
C ALA A 57 0.16 1.26 10.54
N PRO A 58 0.95 0.93 9.50
CA PRO A 58 1.98 1.82 9.01
C PRO A 58 1.37 3.09 8.38
N SER A 59 2.08 4.18 8.47
CA SER A 59 1.77 5.41 7.73
C SER A 59 2.31 5.33 6.32
N ILE A 60 1.61 5.97 5.36
CA ILE A 60 2.01 6.02 3.96
C ILE A 60 1.82 7.41 3.39
N SER A 61 2.77 7.86 2.57
CA SER A 61 2.72 9.11 1.80
C SER A 61 3.39 8.93 0.43
N LEU A 62 3.14 9.87 -0.47
CA LEU A 62 3.73 9.90 -1.80
C LEU A 62 4.67 11.11 -1.90
N LYS A 63 5.86 10.91 -2.47
CA LYS A 63 6.76 12.01 -2.85
C LYS A 63 6.17 12.81 -4.02
N ARG A 64 5.71 12.09 -5.06
CA ARG A 64 4.98 12.63 -6.21
C ARG A 64 3.63 11.96 -6.31
N LYS A 65 2.58 12.75 -6.52
CA LYS A 65 1.22 12.22 -6.68
C LYS A 65 0.94 11.80 -8.12
N THR A 66 1.74 12.31 -9.07
CA THR A 66 1.59 12.07 -10.51
C THR A 66 2.94 11.69 -11.11
N LEU A 67 2.96 10.66 -11.94
CA LEU A 67 4.07 10.26 -12.78
C LEU A 67 3.65 10.49 -14.24
N THR A 68 4.43 11.25 -15.00
CA THR A 68 4.12 11.57 -16.40
C THR A 68 5.03 10.81 -17.34
N TYR A 69 4.45 10.26 -18.40
CA TYR A 69 5.12 9.52 -19.45
C TYR A 69 4.64 9.99 -20.83
N ASN A 70 5.53 10.04 -21.82
CA ASN A 70 5.22 10.32 -23.22
C ASN A 70 5.52 9.11 -24.11
N LYS A 71 6.04 8.03 -23.52
CA LYS A 71 6.31 6.72 -24.18
C LYS A 71 5.81 5.59 -23.27
N ALA A 72 5.39 4.50 -23.89
CA ALA A 72 5.01 3.30 -23.17
C ALA A 72 6.19 2.74 -22.37
N VAL A 73 5.91 2.26 -21.16
CA VAL A 73 6.89 1.63 -20.27
C VAL A 73 6.45 0.21 -19.93
N SER A 74 7.40 -0.63 -19.50
CA SER A 74 7.04 -1.97 -19.02
C SER A 74 6.32 -1.91 -17.67
N LYS A 75 5.60 -2.98 -17.35
CA LYS A 75 4.92 -3.14 -16.07
C LYS A 75 5.89 -3.05 -14.89
N GLU A 76 7.03 -3.70 -15.00
CA GLU A 76 8.08 -3.76 -13.97
C GLU A 76 8.67 -2.36 -13.73
N LYS A 77 8.94 -1.62 -14.81
CA LYS A 77 9.44 -0.24 -14.73
C LYS A 77 8.42 0.68 -14.06
N LEU A 78 7.14 0.56 -14.41
CA LEU A 78 6.08 1.37 -13.80
C LEU A 78 5.89 1.03 -12.32
N VAL A 79 5.88 -0.26 -11.94
CA VAL A 79 5.80 -0.69 -10.54
C VAL A 79 6.99 -0.18 -9.74
N SER A 80 8.21 -0.26 -10.27
CA SER A 80 9.42 0.23 -9.61
C SER A 80 9.38 1.74 -9.40
N ALA A 81 8.97 2.50 -10.42
CA ALA A 81 8.80 3.95 -10.32
C ALA A 81 7.76 4.35 -9.27
N ILE A 82 6.61 3.68 -9.24
CA ILE A 82 5.58 3.91 -8.22
C ILE A 82 6.13 3.62 -6.83
N LYS A 83 6.80 2.48 -6.63
CA LYS A 83 7.37 2.11 -5.32
C LYS A 83 8.45 3.08 -4.84
N ALA A 84 9.24 3.65 -5.74
CA ALA A 84 10.27 4.66 -5.42
C ALA A 84 9.68 5.96 -4.87
N ASP A 85 8.46 6.31 -5.27
CA ASP A 85 7.76 7.50 -4.79
C ASP A 85 6.91 7.27 -3.53
N VAL A 86 6.73 6.03 -3.11
CA VAL A 86 6.02 5.70 -1.87
C VAL A 86 6.98 5.78 -0.69
N VAL A 87 6.61 6.55 0.31
CA VAL A 87 7.26 6.57 1.62
C VAL A 87 6.33 5.92 2.63
N ALA A 88 6.75 4.79 3.17
CA ALA A 88 6.03 4.10 4.24
C ALA A 88 6.87 4.06 5.51
N LYS A 89 6.25 4.31 6.67
CA LYS A 89 6.89 4.28 7.99
C LYS A 89 6.02 3.48 8.96
N ASP A 90 6.68 2.70 9.79
CA ASP A 90 6.05 1.97 10.88
C ASP A 90 6.83 2.20 12.17
N LEU A 91 6.13 2.57 13.27
CA LEU A 91 6.73 2.94 14.54
C LEU A 91 7.90 3.93 14.40
N GLY A 92 7.78 4.89 13.47
CA GLY A 92 8.80 5.89 13.17
C GLY A 92 9.93 5.42 12.25
N LYS A 93 10.02 4.12 11.94
CA LYS A 93 11.05 3.55 11.04
C LYS A 93 10.52 3.45 9.61
N LYS A 94 11.39 3.77 8.63
CA LYS A 94 11.07 3.61 7.20
C LYS A 94 10.95 2.14 6.83
N LEU A 95 9.86 1.78 6.16
CA LEU A 95 9.68 0.45 5.59
C LEU A 95 10.38 0.36 4.23
N VAL A 96 10.99 -0.79 3.95
CA VAL A 96 11.60 -1.09 2.65
C VAL A 96 10.52 -1.44 1.62
N SER A 97 10.86 -1.36 0.33
CA SER A 97 9.92 -1.49 -0.80
C SER A 97 9.14 -2.82 -0.85
N LYS A 98 9.65 -3.90 -0.24
CA LYS A 98 8.93 -5.18 -0.14
C LYS A 98 7.61 -5.10 0.66
N TYR A 99 7.51 -4.11 1.56
CA TYR A 99 6.31 -3.84 2.35
C TYR A 99 5.34 -2.86 1.68
N VAL A 100 5.68 -2.36 0.47
CA VAL A 100 4.82 -1.52 -0.36
C VAL A 100 4.17 -2.37 -1.43
N PHE A 101 2.85 -2.36 -1.46
CA PHE A 101 2.02 -3.11 -2.38
C PHE A 101 1.39 -2.17 -3.39
N VAL A 102 1.42 -2.56 -4.65
CA VAL A 102 0.87 -1.83 -5.80
C VAL A 102 -0.20 -2.71 -6.45
N ASN A 103 -1.34 -2.12 -6.82
CA ASN A 103 -2.36 -2.86 -7.56
C ASN A 103 -1.87 -3.17 -8.98
N THR A 104 -1.45 -4.41 -9.19
CA THR A 104 -0.86 -4.85 -10.45
C THR A 104 -1.86 -4.92 -11.61
N GLN A 105 -3.16 -5.05 -11.34
CA GLN A 105 -4.20 -5.03 -12.37
C GLN A 105 -4.39 -3.60 -12.90
N GLU A 106 -4.41 -2.59 -12.02
CA GLU A 106 -4.48 -1.18 -12.40
C GLU A 106 -3.21 -0.76 -13.16
N VAL A 107 -2.03 -1.24 -12.74
CA VAL A 107 -0.77 -1.06 -13.49
C VAL A 107 -0.88 -1.67 -14.89
N GLN A 108 -1.40 -2.89 -15.01
CA GLN A 108 -1.56 -3.55 -16.30
C GLN A 108 -2.48 -2.78 -17.24
N LYS A 109 -3.60 -2.24 -16.71
CA LYS A 109 -4.51 -1.39 -17.48
C LYS A 109 -3.80 -0.14 -18.01
N ALA A 110 -3.02 0.55 -17.17
CA ALA A 110 -2.25 1.72 -17.58
C ALA A 110 -1.20 1.37 -18.64
N VAL A 111 -0.45 0.28 -18.49
CA VAL A 111 0.56 -0.17 -19.45
C VAL A 111 -0.08 -0.55 -20.80
N THR A 112 -1.22 -1.25 -20.78
CA THR A 112 -1.95 -1.62 -22.00
C THR A 112 -2.46 -0.36 -22.73
N ALA A 113 -2.97 0.62 -21.99
CA ALA A 113 -3.40 1.89 -22.57
C ALA A 113 -2.22 2.64 -23.23
N MET A 114 -1.05 2.68 -22.56
CA MET A 114 0.18 3.27 -23.11
C MET A 114 0.63 2.58 -24.42
N LYS A 115 0.60 1.24 -24.45
CA LYS A 115 0.95 0.46 -25.67
C LYS A 115 0.00 0.77 -26.83
N ASN A 116 -1.27 0.99 -26.52
CA ASN A 116 -2.31 1.29 -27.51
C ASN A 116 -2.44 2.81 -27.78
N LYS A 117 -1.46 3.61 -27.39
CA LYS A 117 -1.44 5.08 -27.55
C LYS A 117 -2.69 5.79 -27.00
N LYS A 118 -3.36 5.20 -26.02
CA LYS A 118 -4.50 5.81 -25.33
C LYS A 118 -3.96 6.78 -24.29
N TYR A 119 -3.89 8.04 -24.68
CA TYR A 119 -3.42 9.14 -23.82
C TYR A 119 -4.46 9.45 -22.75
N GLY A 120 -4.00 9.97 -21.58
CA GLY A 120 -4.88 10.31 -20.48
C GLY A 120 -4.29 9.99 -19.10
N THR A 121 -5.13 10.10 -18.07
CA THR A 121 -4.72 9.88 -16.68
C THR A 121 -5.29 8.57 -16.16
N TYR A 122 -4.41 7.72 -15.65
CA TYR A 122 -4.72 6.42 -15.04
C TYR A 122 -4.38 6.50 -13.54
N SER A 123 -5.16 5.82 -12.72
CA SER A 123 -4.91 5.77 -11.26
C SER A 123 -4.45 4.40 -10.84
N VAL A 124 -3.41 4.33 -10.02
CA VAL A 124 -2.88 3.08 -9.45
C VAL A 124 -2.93 3.16 -7.93
N THR A 125 -3.61 2.21 -7.31
CA THR A 125 -3.74 2.10 -5.86
C THR A 125 -2.50 1.49 -5.23
N VAL A 126 -2.01 2.11 -4.15
CA VAL A 126 -0.88 1.64 -3.35
C VAL A 126 -1.23 1.61 -1.87
N TYR A 127 -0.63 0.69 -1.12
CA TYR A 127 -0.69 0.63 0.33
C TYR A 127 0.57 -0.02 0.90
N ALA A 128 0.81 0.14 2.19
CA ALA A 128 1.88 -0.56 2.90
C ALA A 128 1.29 -1.59 3.87
N LYS A 129 2.07 -2.63 4.16
CA LYS A 129 1.77 -3.64 5.17
C LYS A 129 3.02 -3.84 6.03
N ASP A 130 2.89 -3.82 7.36
CA ASP A 130 3.99 -4.09 8.26
C ASP A 130 4.28 -5.59 8.42
N THR A 131 5.26 -5.93 9.26
CA THR A 131 5.62 -7.32 9.57
C THR A 131 4.58 -8.05 10.40
N ALA A 132 3.73 -7.32 11.14
CA ALA A 132 2.63 -7.87 11.94
C ALA A 132 1.37 -8.13 11.10
N GLY A 133 1.32 -7.60 9.87
CA GLY A 133 0.22 -7.76 8.96
C GLY A 133 -0.76 -6.59 8.92
N ASN A 134 -0.52 -5.52 9.70
CA ASN A 134 -1.39 -4.34 9.68
C ASN A 134 -1.21 -3.58 8.36
N LYS A 135 -2.31 -3.09 7.79
CA LYS A 135 -2.32 -2.40 6.49
C LYS A 135 -2.52 -0.90 6.70
N SER A 136 -1.76 -0.09 5.96
CA SER A 136 -1.98 1.36 5.87
C SER A 136 -3.30 1.69 5.17
N ARG A 137 -3.68 2.97 5.20
CA ARG A 137 -4.65 3.50 4.24
C ARG A 137 -4.15 3.27 2.80
N LYS A 138 -5.08 3.24 1.85
CA LYS A 138 -4.78 3.20 0.42
C LYS A 138 -4.57 4.62 -0.11
N LEU A 139 -3.59 4.80 -1.00
CA LEU A 139 -3.38 6.02 -1.76
C LEU A 139 -3.48 5.72 -3.25
N LYS A 140 -3.76 6.75 -4.05
CA LYS A 140 -3.77 6.67 -5.51
C LYS A 140 -2.60 7.47 -6.08
N VAL A 141 -1.80 6.84 -6.95
CA VAL A 141 -0.79 7.49 -7.79
C VAL A 141 -1.41 7.70 -9.15
N LYS A 142 -1.38 8.92 -9.65
CA LYS A 142 -1.83 9.27 -11.01
C LYS A 142 -0.71 8.96 -12.00
N ILE A 143 -1.03 8.28 -13.07
CA ILE A 143 -0.14 8.01 -14.21
C ILE A 143 -0.68 8.83 -15.37
N ASN A 144 0.00 9.91 -15.70
CA ASN A 144 -0.37 10.79 -16.80
C ASN A 144 0.41 10.37 -18.05
N PHE A 145 -0.30 9.85 -19.05
CA PHE A 145 0.28 9.50 -20.33
C PHE A 145 -0.10 10.56 -21.36
N VAL A 146 0.89 11.31 -21.83
CA VAL A 146 0.71 12.47 -22.72
C VAL A 146 1.13 12.14 -24.14
N ASN A 147 0.41 12.71 -25.11
CA ASN A 147 0.83 12.64 -26.52
C ASN A 147 2.13 13.44 -26.68
N PRO A 148 3.21 12.83 -27.23
CA PRO A 148 4.45 13.55 -27.50
C PRO A 148 4.32 14.58 -28.62
N ASN A 149 3.31 14.43 -29.52
CA ASN A 149 3.04 15.32 -30.66
C ASN A 149 1.58 15.81 -30.63
N PRO A 150 1.21 16.74 -29.76
CA PRO A 150 -0.20 17.16 -29.57
C PRO A 150 -0.84 17.86 -30.79
N GLY A 151 -0.09 18.12 -31.86
CA GLY A 151 -0.60 18.77 -33.09
C GLY A 151 -0.91 17.82 -34.25
N THR A 152 -0.70 16.51 -34.11
CA THR A 152 -0.88 15.53 -35.23
C THR A 152 -2.13 14.67 -35.11
N ASP A 153 -2.88 14.76 -34.04
CA ASP A 153 -4.16 14.04 -33.84
C ASP A 153 -5.36 14.97 -34.15
N GLN A 154 -5.32 15.68 -35.27
CA GLN A 154 -6.55 16.23 -35.81
C GLN A 154 -7.25 15.07 -36.54
N PRO A 155 -8.50 14.67 -36.16
CA PRO A 155 -9.27 13.78 -36.99
C PRO A 155 -9.36 14.40 -38.38
N ASP A 156 -9.18 13.61 -39.43
CA ASP A 156 -9.36 14.01 -40.84
C ASP A 156 -10.57 14.93 -40.93
N GLN A 157 -10.32 16.23 -41.02
CA GLN A 157 -11.32 17.12 -41.56
C GLN A 157 -11.40 16.74 -43.06
N PRO A 158 -12.58 16.42 -43.58
CA PRO A 158 -12.73 16.30 -45.01
C PRO A 158 -12.20 17.61 -45.62
N GLU A 159 -11.30 17.47 -46.60
CA GLU A 159 -10.80 18.62 -47.36
C GLU A 159 -12.00 19.39 -47.87
N PRO A 160 -12.01 20.74 -47.71
CA PRO A 160 -13.06 21.54 -48.35
C PRO A 160 -12.98 21.29 -49.86
N ASP A 161 -14.11 20.82 -50.44
CA ASP A 161 -14.27 20.66 -51.84
C ASP A 161 -13.75 21.95 -52.55
N THR A 162 -12.62 21.80 -53.23
CA THR A 162 -12.13 22.82 -54.14
C THR A 162 -13.16 22.95 -55.27
N PRO A 163 -13.77 24.11 -55.48
CA PRO A 163 -14.68 24.30 -56.59
C PRO A 163 -13.91 24.04 -57.89
N GLY A 164 -14.40 23.07 -58.66
CA GLY A 164 -13.81 22.70 -59.96
C GLY A 164 -13.66 23.93 -60.85
N VAL A 165 -12.43 24.18 -61.27
CA VAL A 165 -12.15 25.14 -62.33
C VAL A 165 -12.80 24.64 -63.62
N VAL A 166 -13.93 25.20 -64.00
CA VAL A 166 -14.53 25.00 -65.34
C VAL A 166 -13.66 25.74 -66.34
N THR A 167 -12.85 24.99 -67.06
CA THR A 167 -12.18 25.54 -68.23
C THR A 167 -13.23 25.75 -69.36
N ASP A 168 -13.50 27.03 -69.60
CA ASP A 168 -14.37 27.49 -70.68
C ASP A 168 -13.76 27.07 -72.03
N SER A 169 -14.48 26.20 -72.74
CA SER A 169 -14.14 25.80 -74.09
C SER A 169 -14.81 26.78 -75.06
N ALA A 170 -14.00 27.52 -75.77
CA ALA A 170 -14.41 28.47 -76.80
C ALA A 170 -15.34 27.84 -77.84
N ILE A 171 -16.55 28.43 -78.00
CA ILE A 171 -17.45 28.11 -79.13
C ILE A 171 -17.12 29.10 -80.23
N THR A 172 -16.65 28.54 -81.42
CA THR A 172 -16.50 29.31 -82.64
C THR A 172 -17.80 29.15 -83.46
N VAL A 173 -18.47 30.29 -83.77
CA VAL A 173 -19.61 30.35 -84.67
C VAL A 173 -19.12 30.90 -86.01
N GLN A 174 -19.40 30.17 -87.14
CA GLN A 174 -19.31 30.71 -88.48
C GLN A 174 -20.58 31.46 -88.91
#